data_df99ea29d16f50ac49710306c8212e62
#
_entry.id   df99ea29d16f50ac49710306c8212e62
#
_cell.length_a   1.000
_cell.length_b   1.000
_cell.length_c   1.000
_cell.angle_alpha   90.00
_cell.angle_beta   90.00
_cell.angle_gamma   90.00
#
_symmetry.space_group_name_H-M   'P 1'
#
loop_
_entity.id
_entity.type
_entity.pdbx_description
1 polymer ?
#
loop_
_entity_poly.entity_id
_entity_poly.type
_entity_poly.pdbx_seq_one_letter_code
_entity_poly.pdbx_strand_id
1 'polypeptide(L)'
;GEDAELALEPDRADLPYLLRAYFAWKLRLPFVYRMCTRGRKDRPPTCESSLFSNLDSVPDRNDSRAFRRFARRLANTVHSSSPRTLPDDDATDFYPVRLGRQSLRPGTVYADPYGHVLVVARWQPQGVSDYGVLIGADAQPDGTVGRRRFWRGSFLFTPSTESVGAGFKAWRPVHHVPEEALSPASDAPPAPQPWSLVT
;
A
#
# COMPACT_ATOMS: atom_id res chain seq x y z
N GLY A 1 -12.72 23.82 0.69
CA GLY A 1 -11.29 23.63 0.95
C GLY A 1 -10.67 22.76 -0.12
N GLU A 2 -9.37 22.76 -0.28
CA GLU A 2 -8.60 22.00 -1.30
C GLU A 2 -9.00 20.52 -1.38
N ASP A 3 -9.40 19.93 -0.26
CA ASP A 3 -9.78 18.51 -0.19
C ASP A 3 -11.13 18.22 -0.84
N ALA A 4 -12.05 19.18 -0.91
CA ALA A 4 -13.35 19.00 -1.54
C ALA A 4 -13.25 18.84 -3.07
N GLU A 5 -12.15 19.27 -3.65
CA GLU A 5 -11.88 19.11 -5.08
C GLU A 5 -11.22 17.77 -5.44
N LEU A 6 -10.82 17.01 -4.43
CA LEU A 6 -10.11 15.73 -4.63
C LEU A 6 -11.07 14.56 -4.85
N ALA A 7 -12.17 14.67 -5.51
CA ALA A 7 -13.10 13.56 -5.77
C ALA A 7 -12.36 12.23 -6.11
N LEU A 8 -11.88 11.55 -5.06
CA LEU A 8 -11.23 10.24 -5.14
C LEU A 8 -12.29 9.18 -4.81
N GLU A 9 -12.54 8.32 -5.75
CA GLU A 9 -13.47 7.19 -5.61
C GLU A 9 -12.63 5.90 -5.53
N PRO A 10 -12.14 5.54 -4.32
CA PRO A 10 -11.33 4.34 -4.16
C PRO A 10 -12.17 3.08 -4.37
N ASP A 11 -11.58 2.10 -5.04
CA ASP A 11 -12.13 0.76 -5.10
C ASP A 11 -11.49 -0.17 -4.03
N ARG A 12 -11.81 -1.46 -4.08
CA ARG A 12 -11.34 -2.49 -3.13
C ARG A 12 -9.83 -2.56 -2.99
N ALA A 13 -9.10 -2.18 -4.01
CA ALA A 13 -7.67 -2.39 -4.12
C ALA A 13 -6.88 -1.16 -3.70
N ASP A 14 -7.35 -0.01 -4.09
CA ASP A 14 -6.55 1.22 -4.09
C ASP A 14 -6.72 2.07 -2.83
N LEU A 15 -7.75 1.83 -2.00
CA LEU A 15 -8.00 2.61 -0.78
C LEU A 15 -6.74 2.75 0.11
N PRO A 16 -6.02 1.69 0.49
CA PRO A 16 -4.82 1.84 1.31
C PRO A 16 -3.72 2.66 0.63
N TYR A 17 -3.55 2.48 -0.66
CA TYR A 17 -2.58 3.22 -1.46
C TYR A 17 -2.94 4.71 -1.57
N LEU A 18 -4.20 5.01 -1.88
CA LEU A 18 -4.68 6.39 -1.99
C LEU A 18 -4.62 7.13 -0.65
N LEU A 19 -4.97 6.46 0.46
CA LEU A 19 -4.84 7.05 1.79
C LEU A 19 -3.37 7.36 2.11
N ARG A 20 -2.45 6.43 1.85
CA ARG A 20 -1.04 6.68 2.09
C ARG A 20 -0.50 7.79 1.20
N ALA A 21 -0.85 7.80 -0.09
CA ALA A 21 -0.46 8.84 -1.02
C ALA A 21 -1.01 10.22 -0.60
N TYR A 22 -2.27 10.27 -0.15
CA TYR A 22 -2.90 11.50 0.33
C TYR A 22 -2.18 12.06 1.56
N PHE A 23 -1.91 11.23 2.57
CA PHE A 23 -1.19 11.68 3.75
C PHE A 23 0.27 12.05 3.45
N ALA A 24 0.93 11.33 2.55
CA ALA A 24 2.26 11.71 2.09
C ALA A 24 2.24 13.09 1.41
N TRP A 25 1.28 13.33 0.53
CA TRP A 25 1.10 14.63 -0.11
C TRP A 25 0.86 15.75 0.91
N LYS A 26 -0.09 15.56 1.86
CA LYS A 26 -0.39 16.55 2.92
C LYS A 26 0.80 16.85 3.82
N LEU A 27 1.62 15.85 4.10
CA LEU A 27 2.81 15.96 4.95
C LEU A 27 4.08 16.30 4.16
N ARG A 28 3.98 16.47 2.83
CA ARG A 28 5.11 16.73 1.91
C ARG A 28 6.18 15.64 1.97
N LEU A 29 5.76 14.41 2.18
CA LEU A 29 6.61 13.23 2.23
C LEU A 29 6.64 12.52 0.88
N PRO A 30 7.72 11.81 0.57
CA PRO A 30 7.75 10.92 -0.58
C PRO A 30 6.82 9.74 -0.37
N PHE A 31 6.16 9.34 -1.44
CA PHE A 31 5.45 8.08 -1.55
C PHE A 31 5.83 7.42 -2.86
N VAL A 32 6.17 6.14 -2.81
CA VAL A 32 6.47 5.34 -3.99
C VAL A 32 5.67 4.05 -3.97
N TYR A 33 5.41 3.51 -5.15
CA TYR A 33 4.78 2.21 -5.33
C TYR A 33 5.30 1.52 -6.59
N ARG A 34 5.08 0.22 -6.66
CA ARG A 34 5.44 -0.64 -7.80
C ARG A 34 4.21 -1.11 -8.55
N MET A 35 4.38 -1.36 -9.83
CA MET A 35 3.41 -2.14 -10.59
C MET A 35 3.66 -3.61 -10.36
N CYS A 36 2.60 -4.36 -10.01
CA CYS A 36 2.69 -5.78 -9.74
C CYS A 36 1.75 -6.56 -10.68
N THR A 37 2.08 -7.82 -10.95
CA THR A 37 1.20 -8.73 -11.66
C THR A 37 0.03 -9.14 -10.75
N ARG A 38 -1.08 -9.58 -11.35
CA ARG A 38 -2.22 -10.11 -10.57
C ARG A 38 -1.94 -11.47 -9.95
N GLY A 39 -0.88 -12.14 -10.38
CA GLY A 39 -0.65 -13.54 -10.06
C GLY A 39 -1.65 -14.46 -10.76
N ARG A 40 -1.52 -15.76 -10.51
CA ARG A 40 -2.39 -16.83 -11.00
C ARG A 40 -2.48 -17.91 -9.94
N LYS A 41 -3.34 -18.90 -10.16
CA LYS A 41 -3.52 -20.04 -9.25
C LYS A 41 -2.20 -20.77 -8.91
N ASP A 42 -1.29 -20.83 -9.87
CA ASP A 42 0.02 -21.51 -9.81
C ASP A 42 1.21 -20.55 -9.67
N ARG A 43 0.96 -19.24 -9.64
CA ARG A 43 2.03 -18.23 -9.61
C ARG A 43 1.62 -17.04 -8.74
N PRO A 44 2.38 -16.71 -7.68
CA PRO A 44 2.13 -15.54 -6.84
C PRO A 44 2.30 -14.24 -7.65
N PRO A 45 1.72 -13.13 -7.18
CA PRO A 45 2.02 -11.80 -7.71
C PRO A 45 3.51 -11.48 -7.57
N THR A 46 4.06 -10.84 -8.59
CA THR A 46 5.44 -10.31 -8.60
C THR A 46 5.40 -8.85 -9.04
N CYS A 47 6.29 -8.02 -8.52
CA CYS A 47 6.32 -6.60 -8.82
C CYS A 47 7.53 -6.24 -9.70
N GLU A 48 7.38 -5.17 -10.48
CA GLU A 48 8.46 -4.61 -11.28
C GLU A 48 9.50 -3.93 -10.39
N SER A 49 10.73 -3.82 -10.87
CA SER A 49 11.79 -3.08 -10.18
C SER A 49 11.55 -1.56 -10.17
N SER A 50 10.84 -1.05 -11.18
CA SER A 50 10.55 0.38 -11.33
C SER A 50 9.64 0.90 -10.22
N LEU A 51 10.00 2.06 -9.67
CA LEU A 51 9.22 2.78 -8.66
C LEU A 51 8.53 3.99 -9.30
N PHE A 52 7.26 4.18 -8.98
CA PHE A 52 6.50 5.37 -9.33
C PHE A 52 6.38 6.25 -8.10
N SER A 53 6.78 7.52 -8.21
CA SER A 53 6.77 8.46 -7.10
C SER A 53 5.74 9.57 -7.28
N ASN A 54 5.20 10.05 -6.17
CA ASN A 54 4.40 11.27 -6.14
C ASN A 54 5.23 12.53 -6.45
N LEU A 55 6.55 12.41 -6.53
CA LEU A 55 7.49 13.51 -6.78
C LEU A 55 8.06 13.50 -8.22
N ASP A 56 7.82 12.46 -9.01
CA ASP A 56 8.42 12.31 -10.34
C ASP A 56 8.03 13.40 -11.35
N SER A 57 6.93 14.10 -11.13
CA SER A 57 6.37 15.01 -12.13
C SER A 57 5.86 16.33 -11.55
N VAL A 58 6.30 16.72 -10.35
CA VAL A 58 5.69 17.84 -9.63
C VAL A 58 6.69 18.91 -9.30
N PRO A 59 6.68 20.06 -10.02
CA PRO A 59 7.47 21.25 -9.64
C PRO A 59 7.01 21.82 -8.29
N ASP A 60 5.70 21.74 -7.99
CA ASP A 60 5.10 22.20 -6.74
C ASP A 60 4.41 21.05 -6.00
N ARG A 61 4.95 20.70 -4.84
CA ARG A 61 4.42 19.65 -3.96
C ARG A 61 3.03 19.95 -3.40
N ASN A 62 2.53 21.18 -3.55
CA ASN A 62 1.20 21.59 -3.09
C ASN A 62 0.15 21.57 -4.22
N ASP A 63 0.55 21.28 -5.46
CA ASP A 63 -0.39 21.26 -6.58
C ASP A 63 -1.41 20.12 -6.47
N SER A 64 -2.64 20.46 -6.10
CA SER A 64 -3.77 19.51 -6.02
C SER A 64 -4.09 18.85 -7.36
N ARG A 65 -3.83 19.52 -8.48
CA ARG A 65 -4.02 18.95 -9.82
C ARG A 65 -2.97 17.88 -10.13
N ALA A 66 -1.72 18.13 -9.72
CA ALA A 66 -0.66 17.13 -9.85
C ALA A 66 -0.95 15.92 -8.97
N PHE A 67 -1.37 16.14 -7.73
CA PHE A 67 -1.79 15.04 -6.85
C PHE A 67 -2.95 14.23 -7.46
N ARG A 68 -3.97 14.87 -8.02
CA ARG A 68 -5.08 14.17 -8.69
C ARG A 68 -4.62 13.31 -9.88
N ARG A 69 -3.68 13.82 -10.69
CA ARG A 69 -3.11 13.03 -11.80
C ARG A 69 -2.38 11.81 -11.28
N PHE A 70 -1.56 12.00 -10.25
CA PHE A 70 -0.84 10.91 -9.57
C PHE A 70 -1.80 9.88 -8.98
N ALA A 71 -2.80 10.31 -8.20
CA ALA A 71 -3.79 9.44 -7.58
C ALA A 71 -4.59 8.62 -8.61
N ARG A 72 -4.95 9.24 -9.74
CA ARG A 72 -5.62 8.54 -10.84
C ARG A 72 -4.72 7.50 -11.49
N ARG A 73 -3.44 7.82 -11.71
CA ARG A 73 -2.47 6.84 -12.22
C ARG A 73 -2.31 5.68 -11.23
N LEU A 74 -2.17 5.99 -9.95
CA LEU A 74 -2.08 5.01 -8.87
C LEU A 74 -3.27 4.05 -8.90
N ALA A 75 -4.50 4.56 -8.87
CA ALA A 75 -5.73 3.76 -8.90
C ALA A 75 -5.83 2.85 -10.15
N ASN A 76 -5.35 3.32 -11.29
CA ASN A 76 -5.32 2.53 -12.54
C ASN A 76 -4.21 1.46 -12.57
N THR A 77 -3.24 1.53 -11.65
CA THR A 77 -2.06 0.65 -11.66
C THR A 77 -2.14 -0.43 -10.61
N VAL A 78 -2.62 -0.09 -9.40
CA VAL A 78 -2.70 -1.03 -8.28
C VAL A 78 -3.96 -1.90 -8.39
N HIS A 79 -3.91 -3.07 -7.77
CA HIS A 79 -5.04 -4.00 -7.71
C HIS A 79 -4.97 -4.87 -6.46
N SER A 80 -6.03 -5.62 -6.17
CA SER A 80 -6.17 -6.40 -4.94
C SER A 80 -5.07 -7.45 -4.70
N SER A 81 -4.34 -7.83 -5.73
CA SER A 81 -3.20 -8.75 -5.60
C SER A 81 -1.89 -8.03 -5.29
N SER A 82 -1.78 -6.71 -5.52
CA SER A 82 -0.54 -5.95 -5.29
C SER A 82 0.05 -6.17 -3.88
N PRO A 83 -0.72 -6.20 -2.79
CA PRO A 83 -0.18 -6.49 -1.46
C PRO A 83 -0.05 -8.00 -1.16
N ARG A 84 -0.48 -8.92 -2.05
CA ARG A 84 -0.43 -10.37 -1.82
C ARG A 84 0.84 -11.04 -2.35
N THR A 85 1.92 -10.32 -2.47
CA THR A 85 3.25 -10.87 -2.79
C THR A 85 3.76 -11.79 -1.69
N LEU A 86 4.72 -12.67 -2.03
CA LEU A 86 5.31 -13.59 -1.07
C LEU A 86 5.91 -12.85 0.13
N PRO A 87 5.87 -13.44 1.33
CA PRO A 87 6.41 -12.81 2.54
C PRO A 87 7.91 -12.53 2.49
N ASP A 88 8.66 -13.31 1.72
CA ASP A 88 10.10 -13.24 1.52
C ASP A 88 10.50 -12.49 0.23
N ASP A 89 9.54 -11.94 -0.49
CA ASP A 89 9.81 -11.12 -1.67
C ASP A 89 10.11 -9.67 -1.26
N ASP A 90 11.38 -9.30 -1.31
CA ASP A 90 11.85 -7.96 -0.97
C ASP A 90 11.64 -6.93 -2.08
N ALA A 91 11.33 -7.35 -3.29
CA ALA A 91 11.04 -6.46 -4.42
C ALA A 91 9.57 -5.98 -4.46
N THR A 92 9.01 -5.65 -3.30
CA THR A 92 7.60 -5.29 -3.11
C THR A 92 7.42 -4.03 -2.27
N ASP A 93 6.21 -3.45 -2.28
CA ASP A 93 5.88 -2.26 -1.49
C ASP A 93 5.68 -2.57 0.00
N PHE A 94 5.51 -3.85 0.32
CA PHE A 94 5.11 -4.30 1.65
C PHE A 94 6.06 -5.33 2.24
N TYR A 95 6.00 -5.47 3.54
CA TYR A 95 6.59 -6.60 4.26
C TYR A 95 5.58 -7.15 5.29
N PRO A 96 5.62 -8.46 5.60
CA PRO A 96 4.71 -9.05 6.58
C PRO A 96 5.02 -8.55 7.99
N VAL A 97 3.99 -8.39 8.82
CA VAL A 97 4.15 -7.99 10.21
C VAL A 97 3.59 -9.04 11.16
N ARG A 98 4.20 -9.15 12.34
CA ARG A 98 3.69 -10.03 13.38
C ARG A 98 2.34 -9.54 13.90
N LEU A 99 1.49 -10.47 14.31
CA LEU A 99 0.21 -10.16 14.93
C LEU A 99 0.44 -9.64 16.36
N GLY A 100 0.39 -8.35 16.52
CA GLY A 100 0.60 -7.71 17.81
C GLY A 100 0.20 -6.24 17.78
N ARG A 101 -0.11 -5.70 18.96
CA ARG A 101 -0.57 -4.31 19.10
C ARG A 101 0.44 -3.28 18.57
N GLN A 102 1.72 -3.59 18.65
CA GLN A 102 2.77 -2.68 18.17
C GLN A 102 2.90 -2.68 16.66
N SER A 103 2.56 -3.78 16.01
CA SER A 103 2.68 -3.96 14.56
C SER A 103 1.40 -3.56 13.82
N LEU A 104 0.23 -3.86 14.40
CA LEU A 104 -1.07 -3.56 13.80
C LEU A 104 -1.49 -2.12 14.10
N ARG A 105 -0.78 -1.18 13.51
CA ARG A 105 -0.99 0.27 13.67
C ARG A 105 -1.95 0.80 12.60
N PRO A 106 -2.56 1.98 12.80
CA PRO A 106 -3.23 2.69 11.71
C PRO A 106 -2.32 2.81 10.49
N GLY A 107 -2.86 2.46 9.32
CA GLY A 107 -2.11 2.40 8.07
C GLY A 107 -1.51 1.03 7.74
N THR A 108 -1.47 0.06 8.67
CA THR A 108 -1.17 -1.35 8.35
C THR A 108 -2.23 -1.87 7.39
N VAL A 109 -1.81 -2.63 6.39
CA VAL A 109 -2.67 -3.20 5.37
C VAL A 109 -2.98 -4.66 5.70
N TYR A 110 -4.21 -5.08 5.49
CA TYR A 110 -4.59 -6.48 5.49
C TYR A 110 -4.93 -6.90 4.06
N ALA A 111 -4.11 -7.78 3.51
CA ALA A 111 -4.37 -8.41 2.23
C ALA A 111 -5.26 -9.64 2.45
N ASP A 112 -6.53 -9.51 2.07
CA ASP A 112 -7.50 -10.61 2.15
C ASP A 112 -7.23 -11.63 1.04
N PRO A 113 -7.21 -12.93 1.34
CA PRO A 113 -7.01 -13.96 0.32
C PRO A 113 -8.11 -13.98 -0.76
N TYR A 114 -9.27 -13.45 -0.46
CA TYR A 114 -10.44 -13.45 -1.36
C TYR A 114 -10.59 -12.18 -2.20
N GLY A 115 -9.61 -11.29 -2.17
CA GLY A 115 -9.51 -10.17 -3.09
C GLY A 115 -9.88 -8.80 -2.53
N HIS A 116 -10.05 -8.65 -1.22
CA HIS A 116 -10.17 -7.36 -0.56
C HIS A 116 -8.82 -6.89 -0.04
N VAL A 117 -8.66 -5.58 0.06
CA VAL A 117 -7.53 -4.96 0.74
C VAL A 117 -8.08 -3.98 1.75
N LEU A 118 -7.77 -4.21 3.02
CA LEU A 118 -8.23 -3.39 4.12
C LEU A 118 -7.07 -2.59 4.70
N VAL A 119 -7.38 -1.45 5.28
CA VAL A 119 -6.42 -0.66 6.06
C VAL A 119 -6.84 -0.64 7.52
N VAL A 120 -5.91 -0.90 8.42
CA VAL A 120 -6.15 -0.77 9.85
C VAL A 120 -6.38 0.71 10.18
N ALA A 121 -7.54 1.00 10.78
CA ALA A 121 -7.91 2.36 11.17
C ALA A 121 -7.59 2.64 12.65
N ARG A 122 -7.87 1.70 13.54
CA ARG A 122 -7.57 1.86 14.98
C ARG A 122 -7.72 0.57 15.77
N TRP A 123 -7.10 0.55 16.94
CA TRP A 123 -7.44 -0.35 18.03
C TRP A 123 -8.50 0.29 18.93
N GLN A 124 -9.53 -0.45 19.25
CA GLN A 124 -10.40 -0.19 20.38
C GLN A 124 -9.89 -1.03 21.57
N PRO A 125 -9.40 -0.42 22.64
CA PRO A 125 -8.89 -1.17 23.79
C PRO A 125 -9.97 -2.05 24.40
N GLN A 126 -9.56 -3.15 25.01
CA GLN A 126 -10.43 -3.94 25.87
C GLN A 126 -10.75 -3.13 27.13
N GLY A 127 -12.03 -2.99 27.44
CA GLY A 127 -12.53 -2.45 28.70
C GLY A 127 -12.82 -3.55 29.72
N VAL A 128 -13.40 -3.16 30.85
CA VAL A 128 -13.80 -4.12 31.90
C VAL A 128 -14.92 -5.05 31.40
N SER A 129 -15.82 -4.51 30.56
CA SER A 129 -16.99 -5.23 30.03
C SER A 129 -16.92 -5.46 28.52
N ASP A 130 -15.93 -4.90 27.83
CA ASP A 130 -15.86 -4.92 26.37
C ASP A 130 -14.60 -5.61 25.88
N TYR A 131 -14.74 -6.38 24.81
CA TYR A 131 -13.59 -6.96 24.12
C TYR A 131 -12.84 -5.89 23.33
N GLY A 132 -11.50 -6.00 23.32
CA GLY A 132 -10.68 -5.22 22.42
C GLY A 132 -10.98 -5.58 20.94
N VAL A 133 -11.07 -4.57 20.08
CA VAL A 133 -11.40 -4.75 18.67
C VAL A 133 -10.41 -4.02 17.78
N LEU A 134 -9.88 -4.70 16.78
CA LEU A 134 -9.16 -4.09 15.69
C LEU A 134 -10.16 -3.65 14.61
N ILE A 135 -10.15 -2.37 14.27
CA ILE A 135 -11.04 -1.80 13.26
C ILE A 135 -10.23 -1.48 12.01
N GLY A 136 -10.69 -2.00 10.89
CA GLY A 136 -10.19 -1.67 9.55
C GLY A 136 -11.23 -0.90 8.73
N ALA A 137 -10.80 -0.41 7.59
CA ALA A 137 -11.63 0.16 6.54
C ALA A 137 -11.33 -0.54 5.21
N ASP A 138 -12.35 -0.72 4.40
CA ASP A 138 -12.24 -1.16 3.02
C ASP A 138 -13.10 -0.29 2.10
N ALA A 139 -12.77 -0.24 0.82
CA ALA A 139 -13.63 0.34 -0.19
C ALA A 139 -14.39 -0.75 -0.95
N GLN A 140 -15.54 -0.38 -1.47
CA GLN A 140 -16.38 -1.24 -2.30
C GLN A 140 -16.33 -0.77 -3.77
N PRO A 141 -16.75 -1.61 -4.73
CA PRO A 141 -16.74 -1.24 -6.15
C PRO A 141 -17.64 -0.04 -6.49
N ASP A 142 -18.59 0.29 -5.63
CA ASP A 142 -19.49 1.45 -5.77
C ASP A 142 -18.89 2.75 -5.18
N GLY A 143 -17.59 2.72 -4.79
CA GLY A 143 -16.90 3.87 -4.20
C GLY A 143 -17.21 4.10 -2.71
N THR A 144 -18.07 3.29 -2.10
CA THR A 144 -18.34 3.41 -0.66
C THR A 144 -17.19 2.88 0.19
N VAL A 145 -16.93 3.52 1.33
CA VAL A 145 -15.93 3.09 2.29
C VAL A 145 -16.61 2.56 3.55
N GLY A 146 -16.37 1.30 3.83
CA GLY A 146 -16.94 0.61 4.99
C GLY A 146 -15.97 0.44 6.14
N ARG A 147 -16.52 0.30 7.36
CA ARG A 147 -15.75 -0.12 8.53
C ARG A 147 -15.89 -1.62 8.75
N ARG A 148 -14.78 -2.30 8.99
CA ARG A 148 -14.72 -3.73 9.30
C ARG A 148 -14.16 -3.97 10.70
N ARG A 149 -14.70 -4.96 11.39
CA ARG A 149 -14.16 -5.45 12.65
C ARG A 149 -13.41 -6.74 12.39
N PHE A 150 -12.17 -6.82 12.88
CA PHE A 150 -11.41 -8.06 12.83
C PHE A 150 -11.66 -8.89 14.08
N TRP A 151 -11.89 -10.18 13.90
CA TRP A 151 -11.96 -11.19 14.94
C TRP A 151 -11.18 -12.44 14.49
N ARG A 152 -11.10 -13.44 15.35
CA ARG A 152 -10.31 -14.65 15.08
C ARG A 152 -10.60 -15.30 13.72
N GLY A 153 -11.85 -15.36 13.31
CA GLY A 153 -12.23 -15.91 12.01
C GLY A 153 -11.72 -15.12 10.80
N SER A 154 -11.37 -13.86 10.97
CA SER A 154 -10.83 -13.03 9.88
C SER A 154 -9.43 -13.43 9.40
N PHE A 155 -8.72 -14.28 10.17
CA PHE A 155 -7.37 -14.72 9.86
C PHE A 155 -7.33 -16.11 9.20
N LEU A 156 -8.47 -16.73 9.03
CA LEU A 156 -8.58 -18.04 8.38
C LEU A 156 -8.55 -17.86 6.87
N PHE A 157 -7.60 -18.48 6.22
CA PHE A 157 -7.51 -18.52 4.76
C PHE A 157 -6.96 -19.86 4.29
N THR A 158 -7.28 -20.20 3.06
CA THR A 158 -6.84 -21.45 2.44
C THR A 158 -5.39 -21.32 2.00
N PRO A 159 -4.50 -22.27 2.32
CA PRO A 159 -3.11 -22.28 1.88
C PRO A 159 -3.00 -22.70 0.41
N SER A 160 -3.55 -21.89 -0.50
CA SER A 160 -3.39 -22.05 -1.94
C SER A 160 -2.50 -20.94 -2.49
N THR A 161 -1.99 -21.09 -3.72
CA THR A 161 -1.19 -20.06 -4.38
C THR A 161 -1.98 -18.74 -4.54
N GLU A 162 -3.30 -18.82 -4.68
CA GLU A 162 -4.18 -17.65 -4.74
C GLU A 162 -4.22 -16.87 -3.43
N SER A 163 -3.99 -17.54 -2.30
CA SER A 163 -3.93 -16.95 -0.97
C SER A 163 -2.53 -16.59 -0.52
N VAL A 164 -1.52 -17.01 -1.25
CA VAL A 164 -0.12 -16.75 -0.91
C VAL A 164 0.11 -15.25 -0.75
N GLY A 165 0.81 -14.88 0.31
CA GLY A 165 1.07 -13.49 0.65
C GLY A 165 -0.10 -12.75 1.30
N ALA A 166 -1.23 -13.41 1.58
CA ALA A 166 -2.29 -12.85 2.39
C ALA A 166 -1.82 -12.54 3.83
N GLY A 167 -2.55 -11.68 4.53
CA GLY A 167 -2.27 -11.32 5.92
C GLY A 167 -1.95 -9.85 6.14
N PHE A 168 -1.51 -9.54 7.35
CA PHE A 168 -1.15 -8.16 7.72
C PHE A 168 0.25 -7.80 7.24
N LYS A 169 0.34 -6.61 6.65
CA LYS A 169 1.58 -6.07 6.08
C LYS A 169 1.75 -4.60 6.41
N ALA A 170 3.00 -4.19 6.56
CA ALA A 170 3.36 -2.77 6.64
C ALA A 170 4.01 -2.33 5.32
N TRP A 171 3.96 -1.03 5.09
CA TRP A 171 4.66 -0.39 3.99
C TRP A 171 6.15 -0.36 4.23
N ARG A 172 6.94 -0.66 3.21
CA ARG A 172 8.39 -0.44 3.28
C ARG A 172 8.69 1.05 3.40
N PRO A 173 9.64 1.44 4.25
CA PRO A 173 10.12 2.81 4.31
C PRO A 173 10.70 3.27 2.97
N VAL A 174 10.46 4.52 2.63
CA VAL A 174 10.98 5.15 1.41
C VAL A 174 12.26 5.92 1.76
N HIS A 175 13.33 5.67 1.03
CA HIS A 175 14.59 6.38 1.15
C HIS A 175 14.90 7.12 -0.15
N HIS A 176 15.43 8.32 -0.02
CA HIS A 176 16.01 9.05 -1.13
C HIS A 176 17.44 8.56 -1.35
N VAL A 177 17.76 8.19 -2.57
CA VAL A 177 19.12 7.80 -2.96
C VAL A 177 19.85 9.09 -3.37
N PRO A 178 20.96 9.46 -2.73
CA PRO A 178 21.73 10.64 -3.11
C PRO A 178 22.21 10.55 -4.57
N GLU A 179 22.26 11.71 -5.25
CA GLU A 179 22.64 11.81 -6.66
C GLU A 179 24.05 11.25 -6.95
N GLU A 180 24.95 11.39 -5.99
CA GLU A 180 26.32 10.83 -6.06
C GLU A 180 26.32 9.30 -6.17
N ALA A 181 25.35 8.62 -5.55
CA ALA A 181 25.17 7.17 -5.66
C ALA A 181 24.48 6.73 -6.96
N LEU A 182 23.95 7.70 -7.72
CA LEU A 182 23.24 7.46 -8.98
C LEU A 182 24.15 7.63 -10.21
N SER A 183 25.42 8.07 -10.03
CA SER A 183 26.35 8.24 -11.14
C SER A 183 26.68 6.90 -11.77
N PRO A 184 26.40 6.69 -13.06
CA PRO A 184 26.69 5.42 -13.73
C PRO A 184 28.22 5.26 -13.84
N ALA A 185 28.74 4.12 -13.41
CA ALA A 185 29.99 3.61 -13.95
C ALA A 185 29.77 3.39 -15.46
N SER A 186 30.73 3.69 -16.29
CA SER A 186 30.61 3.88 -17.76
C SER A 186 30.04 2.70 -18.59
N ASP A 187 29.66 1.59 -17.98
CA ASP A 187 29.05 0.43 -18.64
C ASP A 187 27.77 -0.09 -17.92
N ALA A 188 27.08 0.77 -17.19
CA ALA A 188 25.97 0.36 -16.32
C ALA A 188 24.60 0.38 -17.01
N PRO A 189 23.66 -0.53 -16.60
CA PRO A 189 22.27 -0.47 -16.99
C PRO A 189 21.59 0.87 -16.59
N PRO A 190 20.36 1.12 -17.05
CA PRO A 190 19.69 2.43 -16.94
C PRO A 190 19.82 3.01 -15.53
N ALA A 191 20.04 4.33 -15.46
CA ALA A 191 20.30 5.10 -14.24
C ALA A 191 19.41 4.65 -13.08
N PRO A 192 20.01 4.34 -11.90
CA PRO A 192 19.23 3.97 -10.73
C PRO A 192 18.23 5.06 -10.36
N GLN A 193 17.04 4.66 -9.93
CA GLN A 193 15.99 5.62 -9.56
C GLN A 193 16.38 6.37 -8.26
N PRO A 194 15.96 7.65 -8.10
CA PRO A 194 16.27 8.45 -6.92
C PRO A 194 15.59 7.97 -5.63
N TRP A 195 14.85 6.86 -5.71
CA TRP A 195 14.10 6.29 -4.60
C TRP A 195 14.44 4.82 -4.41
N SER A 196 14.49 4.38 -3.16
CA SER A 196 14.57 2.97 -2.81
C SER A 196 13.58 2.63 -1.70
N LEU A 197 13.14 1.38 -1.68
CA LEU A 197 12.42 0.81 -0.55
C LEU A 197 13.39 -0.01 0.30
N VAL A 198 13.31 0.17 1.62
CA VAL A 198 14.16 -0.58 2.55
C VAL A 198 13.66 -2.01 2.67
N THR A 199 14.55 -2.94 2.50
CA THR A 199 14.33 -4.39 2.70
C THR A 199 14.43 -4.77 4.18
#